data_92ecb563f234794be1928a5fc2a39b36
#
_entry.id   92ecb563f234794be1928a5fc2a39b36
#
_cell.length_a   1.000
_cell.length_b   1.000
_cell.length_c   1.000
_cell.angle_alpha   90.00
_cell.angle_beta   90.00
_cell.angle_gamma   90.00
#
_symmetry.space_group_name_H-M   'P 1'
#
loop_
_entity.id
_entity.type
_entity.pdbx_description
1 polymer ?
#
loop_
_entity_poly.entity_id
_entity_poly.type
_entity_poly.pdbx_seq_one_letter_code
_entity_poly.pdbx_strand_id
1 'polypeptide(L)'
;TIAQLPQPVFRAPHVQKVLWDPIRDTTPILQLTGVTFGIVVPAASPFRSLDDLFAFAKARPGELTIATNGAGTTPHVVMDELFDQRGLSWIHVPYKGTAEQMIAVSSGQVMVGVNSNGFAPFVDSGKLRLLVTFGEHRTRRWPQVPTLKELGHGIVAMSPYGLAAPRGTPPA
;
A
#
# COMPACT_ATOMS: atom_id res chain seq x y z
N THR A 1 -5.85 27.82 -10.39
CA THR A 1 -6.17 26.79 -9.36
C THR A 1 -5.04 25.78 -9.32
N ILE A 2 -4.55 25.48 -8.14
CA ILE A 2 -3.57 24.40 -7.91
C ILE A 2 -4.32 23.23 -7.28
N ALA A 3 -4.08 22.03 -7.77
CA ALA A 3 -4.71 20.82 -7.28
C ALA A 3 -3.66 19.79 -6.86
N GLN A 4 -4.03 18.91 -5.95
CA GLN A 4 -3.24 17.74 -5.62
C GLN A 4 -3.39 16.66 -6.69
N LEU A 5 -2.29 15.99 -7.04
CA LEU A 5 -2.26 14.82 -7.91
C LEU A 5 -1.84 13.57 -7.12
N PRO A 6 -2.76 12.93 -6.41
CA PRO A 6 -2.50 11.63 -5.81
C PRO A 6 -2.58 10.52 -6.86
N GLN A 7 -1.91 9.40 -6.61
CA GLN A 7 -1.87 8.26 -7.53
C GLN A 7 -3.23 7.79 -8.08
N PRO A 8 -4.33 7.75 -7.31
CA PRO A 8 -5.64 7.33 -7.84
C PRO A 8 -6.12 8.16 -9.04
N VAL A 9 -5.71 9.42 -9.15
CA VAL A 9 -6.05 10.28 -10.30
C VAL A 9 -5.53 9.70 -11.61
N PHE A 10 -4.32 9.12 -11.61
CA PHE A 10 -3.72 8.50 -12.80
C PHE A 10 -4.37 7.15 -13.16
N ARG A 11 -5.00 6.47 -12.21
CA ARG A 11 -5.71 5.21 -12.44
C ARG A 11 -7.15 5.40 -12.90
N ALA A 12 -7.79 6.52 -12.53
CA ALA A 12 -9.19 6.76 -12.82
C ALA A 12 -9.57 6.54 -14.29
N PRO A 13 -8.80 7.01 -15.30
CA PRO A 13 -9.11 6.76 -16.71
C PRO A 13 -9.09 5.28 -17.14
N HIS A 14 -8.39 4.43 -16.39
CA HIS A 14 -8.25 2.99 -16.69
C HIS A 14 -9.33 2.11 -16.02
N VAL A 15 -10.01 2.63 -15.00
CA VAL A 15 -11.00 1.87 -14.22
C VAL A 15 -12.43 2.38 -14.38
N GLN A 16 -12.59 3.58 -14.90
CA GLN A 16 -13.89 4.20 -15.13
C GLN A 16 -13.84 5.21 -16.29
N LYS A 17 -14.99 5.48 -16.91
CA LYS A 17 -15.08 6.50 -17.94
C LYS A 17 -15.00 7.89 -17.30
N VAL A 18 -13.96 8.64 -17.62
CA VAL A 18 -13.76 10.05 -17.22
C VAL A 18 -13.63 10.94 -18.46
N LEU A 19 -13.96 12.22 -18.31
CA LEU A 19 -13.87 13.21 -19.40
C LEU A 19 -12.56 14.00 -19.42
N TRP A 20 -11.61 13.58 -18.59
CA TRP A 20 -10.31 14.24 -18.42
C TRP A 20 -9.17 13.22 -18.44
N ASP A 21 -7.96 13.69 -18.74
CA ASP A 21 -6.73 12.93 -18.74
C ASP A 21 -5.70 13.63 -17.84
N PRO A 22 -5.22 13.03 -16.76
CA PRO A 22 -4.31 13.67 -15.82
C PRO A 22 -2.97 14.08 -16.45
N ILE A 23 -2.52 13.37 -17.48
CA ILE A 23 -1.25 13.67 -18.15
C ILE A 23 -1.44 14.79 -19.17
N ARG A 24 -2.53 14.73 -19.95
CA ARG A 24 -2.81 15.70 -21.00
C ARG A 24 -3.30 17.03 -20.44
N ASP A 25 -4.17 16.99 -19.42
CA ASP A 25 -4.96 18.15 -18.98
C ASP A 25 -4.34 18.88 -17.78
N THR A 26 -3.20 18.36 -17.25
CA THR A 26 -2.49 19.02 -16.15
C THR A 26 -1.02 19.31 -16.47
N THR A 27 -0.48 20.27 -15.75
CA THR A 27 0.96 20.59 -15.72
C THR A 27 1.46 20.29 -14.31
N PRO A 28 2.31 19.26 -14.11
CA PRO A 28 2.93 19.00 -12.82
C PRO A 28 3.81 20.18 -12.40
N ILE A 29 3.70 20.60 -11.15
CA ILE A 29 4.48 21.70 -10.58
C ILE A 29 5.61 21.15 -9.70
N LEU A 30 5.24 20.27 -8.75
CA LEU A 30 6.16 19.78 -7.74
C LEU A 30 5.69 18.44 -7.18
N GLN A 31 6.61 17.49 -7.04
CA GLN A 31 6.39 16.30 -6.23
C GLN A 31 6.79 16.61 -4.78
N LEU A 32 5.83 16.60 -3.87
CA LEU A 32 6.04 16.90 -2.45
C LEU A 32 6.63 15.72 -1.70
N THR A 33 6.14 14.52 -1.99
CA THR A 33 6.56 13.30 -1.30
C THR A 33 6.22 12.06 -2.11
N GLY A 34 6.83 10.94 -1.75
CA GLY A 34 6.41 9.61 -2.15
C GLY A 34 6.00 8.83 -0.90
N VAL A 35 4.77 8.33 -0.90
CA VAL A 35 4.28 7.49 0.18
C VAL A 35 4.65 6.04 -0.13
N THR A 36 5.33 5.38 0.80
CA THR A 36 5.63 3.95 0.70
C THR A 36 4.52 3.16 1.37
N PHE A 37 4.18 2.02 0.78
CA PHE A 37 3.28 1.04 1.38
C PHE A 37 4.08 -0.01 2.15
N GLY A 38 3.40 -0.73 3.04
CA GLY A 38 4.01 -1.82 3.78
C GLY A 38 2.99 -2.81 4.29
N ILE A 39 3.45 -4.01 4.58
CA ILE A 39 2.68 -5.09 5.18
C ILE A 39 3.00 -5.12 6.67
N VAL A 40 1.97 -4.99 7.49
CA VAL A 40 2.07 -5.02 8.95
C VAL A 40 1.21 -6.13 9.54
N VAL A 41 1.64 -6.65 10.67
CA VAL A 41 0.92 -7.65 11.46
C VAL A 41 0.92 -7.23 12.93
N PRO A 42 0.01 -7.74 13.78
CA PRO A 42 0.10 -7.56 15.23
C PRO A 42 1.49 -7.97 15.74
N ALA A 43 2.05 -7.23 16.69
CA ALA A 43 3.37 -7.56 17.23
C ALA A 43 3.42 -8.96 17.86
N ALA A 44 2.31 -9.41 18.45
CA ALA A 44 2.14 -10.74 19.02
C ALA A 44 1.87 -11.84 17.99
N SER A 45 1.66 -11.48 16.70
CA SER A 45 1.42 -12.43 15.61
C SER A 45 2.60 -13.42 15.47
N PRO A 46 2.35 -14.67 15.09
CA PRO A 46 3.40 -15.64 14.76
C PRO A 46 4.17 -15.24 13.49
N PHE A 47 3.58 -14.41 12.62
CA PHE A 47 4.22 -14.00 11.38
C PHE A 47 5.40 -13.06 11.61
N ARG A 48 6.58 -13.44 11.11
CA ARG A 48 7.84 -12.70 11.23
C ARG A 48 8.37 -12.21 9.90
N SER A 49 7.90 -12.83 8.81
CA SER A 49 8.33 -12.58 7.44
C SER A 49 7.16 -12.65 6.47
N LEU A 50 7.38 -12.24 5.21
CA LEU A 50 6.41 -12.42 4.14
C LEU A 50 6.21 -13.91 3.81
N ASP A 51 7.27 -14.71 3.93
CA ASP A 51 7.21 -16.16 3.69
C ASP A 51 6.31 -16.88 4.70
N ASP A 52 6.22 -16.40 5.94
CA ASP A 52 5.28 -16.96 6.91
C ASP A 52 3.82 -16.75 6.50
N LEU A 53 3.52 -15.62 5.86
CA LEU A 53 2.18 -15.38 5.31
C LEU A 53 1.86 -16.33 4.16
N PHE A 54 2.81 -16.57 3.25
CA PHE A 54 2.64 -17.52 2.16
C PHE A 54 2.51 -18.95 2.67
N ALA A 55 3.33 -19.34 3.64
CA ALA A 55 3.23 -20.66 4.27
C ALA A 55 1.87 -20.87 4.94
N PHE A 56 1.37 -19.86 5.65
CA PHE A 56 0.05 -19.91 6.28
C PHE A 56 -1.06 -20.04 5.23
N ALA A 57 -1.06 -19.19 4.18
CA ALA A 57 -2.06 -19.23 3.13
C ALA A 57 -2.05 -20.56 2.36
N LYS A 58 -0.88 -21.17 2.19
CA LYS A 58 -0.74 -22.49 1.58
C LYS A 58 -1.31 -23.62 2.46
N ALA A 59 -1.05 -23.55 3.76
CA ALA A 59 -1.52 -24.53 4.72
C ALA A 59 -3.02 -24.40 5.03
N ARG A 60 -3.57 -23.17 4.91
CA ARG A 60 -4.96 -22.84 5.24
C ARG A 60 -5.56 -21.93 4.17
N PRO A 61 -5.91 -22.49 3.00
CA PRO A 61 -6.49 -21.71 1.90
C PRO A 61 -7.78 -21.02 2.33
N GLY A 62 -7.88 -19.70 2.04
CA GLY A 62 -9.06 -18.91 2.34
C GLY A 62 -9.23 -18.51 3.82
N GLU A 63 -8.20 -18.68 4.67
CA GLU A 63 -8.28 -18.23 6.08
C GLU A 63 -7.46 -16.95 6.34
N LEU A 64 -6.47 -16.63 5.51
CA LEU A 64 -5.64 -15.43 5.69
C LEU A 64 -6.44 -14.16 5.39
N THR A 65 -6.70 -13.36 6.41
CA THR A 65 -7.41 -12.07 6.25
C THR A 65 -6.42 -10.92 6.13
N ILE A 66 -6.61 -10.08 5.09
CA ILE A 66 -5.75 -8.93 4.83
C ILE A 66 -6.58 -7.67 4.68
N ALA A 67 -6.34 -6.70 5.54
CA ALA A 67 -6.98 -5.39 5.53
C ALA A 67 -6.27 -4.44 4.56
N THR A 68 -7.05 -3.74 3.73
CA THR A 68 -6.56 -2.66 2.86
C THR A 68 -7.48 -1.45 2.90
N ASN A 69 -7.09 -0.35 2.25
CA ASN A 69 -7.90 0.86 2.10
C ASN A 69 -8.97 0.76 0.98
N GLY A 70 -9.36 -0.45 0.60
CA GLY A 70 -10.44 -0.68 -0.36
C GLY A 70 -9.99 -1.41 -1.63
N ALA A 71 -10.98 -1.89 -2.38
CA ALA A 71 -10.78 -2.60 -3.62
C ALA A 71 -10.14 -1.71 -4.70
N GLY A 72 -9.24 -2.28 -5.52
CA GLY A 72 -8.55 -1.56 -6.60
C GLY A 72 -7.48 -0.57 -6.13
N THR A 73 -7.25 -0.42 -4.82
CA THR A 73 -6.13 0.39 -4.31
C THR A 73 -4.79 -0.32 -4.52
N THR A 74 -3.68 0.43 -4.44
CA THR A 74 -2.33 -0.16 -4.58
C THR A 74 -2.10 -1.32 -3.60
N PRO A 75 -2.44 -1.19 -2.31
CA PRO A 75 -2.35 -2.32 -1.38
C PRO A 75 -3.09 -3.57 -1.85
N HIS A 76 -4.32 -3.42 -2.35
CA HIS A 76 -5.12 -4.55 -2.83
C HIS A 76 -4.47 -5.22 -4.04
N VAL A 77 -4.16 -4.45 -5.09
CA VAL A 77 -3.59 -4.97 -6.34
C VAL A 77 -2.23 -5.65 -6.12
N VAL A 78 -1.37 -5.07 -5.28
CA VAL A 78 -0.07 -5.68 -4.97
C VAL A 78 -0.23 -6.99 -4.20
N MET A 79 -1.20 -7.08 -3.28
CA MET A 79 -1.45 -8.32 -2.57
C MET A 79 -2.03 -9.39 -3.50
N ASP A 80 -2.97 -9.03 -4.39
CA ASP A 80 -3.47 -9.95 -5.42
C ASP A 80 -2.31 -10.50 -6.26
N GLU A 81 -1.47 -9.63 -6.81
CA GLU A 81 -0.32 -10.05 -7.62
C GLU A 81 0.64 -10.98 -6.86
N LEU A 82 0.98 -10.65 -5.60
CA LEU A 82 1.88 -11.46 -4.77
C LEU A 82 1.35 -12.87 -4.50
N PHE A 83 0.06 -12.99 -4.27
CA PHE A 83 -0.58 -14.25 -3.94
C PHE A 83 -0.94 -15.06 -5.19
N ASP A 84 -1.43 -14.41 -6.25
CA ASP A 84 -1.76 -15.04 -7.53
C ASP A 84 -0.54 -15.68 -8.20
N GLN A 85 0.63 -15.02 -8.17
CA GLN A 85 1.89 -15.59 -8.68
C GLN A 85 2.27 -16.91 -8.00
N ARG A 86 1.68 -17.22 -6.84
CA ARG A 86 1.91 -18.45 -6.07
C ARG A 86 0.72 -19.41 -6.05
N GLY A 87 -0.37 -19.04 -6.71
CA GLY A 87 -1.62 -19.81 -6.65
C GLY A 87 -2.21 -19.88 -5.23
N LEU A 88 -1.98 -18.84 -4.41
CA LEU A 88 -2.46 -18.75 -3.04
C LEU A 88 -3.70 -17.85 -2.96
N SER A 89 -4.61 -18.18 -2.04
CA SER A 89 -5.82 -17.40 -1.77
C SER A 89 -5.75 -16.68 -0.43
N TRP A 90 -6.43 -15.54 -0.35
CA TRP A 90 -6.58 -14.72 0.84
C TRP A 90 -7.94 -14.03 0.87
N ILE A 91 -8.37 -13.54 2.03
CA ILE A 91 -9.63 -12.82 2.21
C ILE A 91 -9.35 -11.33 2.28
N HIS A 92 -9.89 -10.57 1.33
CA HIS A 92 -9.84 -9.12 1.35
C HIS A 92 -10.82 -8.52 2.35
N VAL A 93 -10.30 -7.67 3.26
CA VAL A 93 -11.10 -6.93 4.25
C VAL A 93 -10.91 -5.43 3.99
N PRO A 94 -11.82 -4.79 3.22
CA PRO A 94 -11.69 -3.38 2.88
C PRO A 94 -12.12 -2.47 4.03
N TYR A 95 -11.33 -1.44 4.30
CA TYR A 95 -11.64 -0.37 5.25
C TYR A 95 -11.75 0.97 4.53
N LYS A 96 -12.64 1.85 4.99
CA LYS A 96 -12.79 3.20 4.45
C LYS A 96 -11.74 4.16 5.00
N GLY A 97 -11.22 3.90 6.19
CA GLY A 97 -10.28 4.75 6.89
C GLY A 97 -9.05 4.02 7.43
N THR A 98 -7.89 4.68 7.37
CA THR A 98 -6.63 4.16 7.90
C THR A 98 -6.69 3.88 9.40
N ALA A 99 -7.35 4.74 10.18
CA ALA A 99 -7.43 4.59 11.63
C ALA A 99 -8.19 3.31 12.02
N GLU A 100 -9.36 3.06 11.44
CA GLU A 100 -10.15 1.85 11.67
C GLU A 100 -9.37 0.60 11.28
N GLN A 101 -8.72 0.62 10.11
CA GLN A 101 -7.90 -0.48 9.64
C GLN A 101 -6.77 -0.80 10.63
N MET A 102 -6.02 0.20 11.08
CA MET A 102 -4.90 -0.02 12.00
C MET A 102 -5.35 -0.50 13.38
N ILE A 103 -6.51 -0.04 13.87
CA ILE A 103 -7.11 -0.55 15.10
C ILE A 103 -7.49 -2.02 14.94
N ALA A 104 -8.18 -2.39 13.86
CA ALA A 104 -8.60 -3.76 13.60
C ALA A 104 -7.39 -4.72 13.48
N VAL A 105 -6.31 -4.29 12.81
CA VAL A 105 -5.09 -5.09 12.72
C VAL A 105 -4.39 -5.18 14.08
N SER A 106 -4.23 -4.07 14.80
CA SER A 106 -3.51 -4.07 16.08
C SER A 106 -4.23 -4.87 17.18
N SER A 107 -5.55 -4.97 17.11
CA SER A 107 -6.37 -5.81 18.01
C SER A 107 -6.41 -7.29 17.62
N GLY A 108 -5.87 -7.65 16.44
CA GLY A 108 -5.92 -9.02 15.92
C GLY A 108 -7.27 -9.41 15.29
N GLN A 109 -8.18 -8.47 15.10
CA GLN A 109 -9.46 -8.72 14.39
C GLN A 109 -9.21 -9.10 12.93
N VAL A 110 -8.14 -8.56 12.31
CA VAL A 110 -7.63 -8.93 10.99
C VAL A 110 -6.17 -9.29 11.13
N MET A 111 -5.74 -10.36 10.48
CA MET A 111 -4.40 -10.92 10.66
C MET A 111 -3.29 -10.03 10.10
N VAL A 112 -3.55 -9.36 8.97
CA VAL A 112 -2.55 -8.58 8.21
C VAL A 112 -3.15 -7.25 7.82
N GLY A 113 -2.36 -6.19 7.87
CA GLY A 113 -2.72 -4.89 7.32
C GLY A 113 -1.76 -4.47 6.21
N VAL A 114 -2.28 -3.91 5.14
CA VAL A 114 -1.49 -3.29 4.09
C VAL A 114 -1.96 -1.85 3.90
N ASN A 115 -1.08 -0.91 4.18
CA ASN A 115 -1.39 0.51 4.16
C ASN A 115 -0.16 1.32 3.74
N SER A 116 -0.36 2.61 3.56
CA SER A 116 0.72 3.59 3.49
C SER A 116 1.22 3.96 4.91
N ASN A 117 1.77 5.13 5.09
CA ASN A 117 2.40 5.57 6.35
C ASN A 117 1.51 5.54 7.61
N GLY A 118 0.21 5.24 7.50
CA GLY A 118 -0.70 5.18 8.64
C GLY A 118 -0.35 4.13 9.70
N PHE A 119 0.44 3.13 9.36
CA PHE A 119 0.94 2.13 10.31
C PHE A 119 2.10 2.65 11.17
N ALA A 120 2.74 3.75 10.80
CA ALA A 120 3.96 4.23 11.44
C ALA A 120 3.86 4.40 12.97
N PRO A 121 2.85 5.07 13.54
CA PRO A 121 2.73 5.20 15.00
C PRO A 121 2.58 3.87 15.71
N PHE A 122 1.95 2.89 15.08
CA PHE A 122 1.73 1.56 15.65
C PHE A 122 2.98 0.70 15.60
N VAL A 123 3.80 0.84 14.56
CA VAL A 123 5.10 0.16 14.44
C VAL A 123 6.08 0.74 15.45
N ASP A 124 6.16 2.07 15.56
CA ASP A 124 7.08 2.74 16.50
C ASP A 124 6.72 2.48 17.96
N SER A 125 5.42 2.34 18.26
CA SER A 125 4.97 1.96 19.62
C SER A 125 5.06 0.46 19.90
N GLY A 126 5.53 -0.35 18.95
CA GLY A 126 5.66 -1.81 19.10
C GLY A 126 4.33 -2.57 19.11
N LYS A 127 3.21 -1.94 18.73
CA LYS A 127 1.89 -2.61 18.61
C LYS A 127 1.78 -3.44 17.34
N LEU A 128 2.42 -2.98 16.26
CA LEU A 128 2.49 -3.69 14.98
C LEU A 128 3.96 -3.99 14.63
N ARG A 129 4.15 -5.05 13.86
CA ARG A 129 5.43 -5.38 13.20
C ARG A 129 5.29 -5.11 11.71
N LEU A 130 6.23 -4.33 11.16
CA LEU A 130 6.37 -4.12 9.73
C LEU A 130 7.22 -5.25 9.15
N LEU A 131 6.65 -6.03 8.23
CA LEU A 131 7.33 -7.18 7.62
C LEU A 131 8.13 -6.81 6.39
N VAL A 132 7.55 -5.95 5.53
CA VAL A 132 8.12 -5.57 4.24
C VAL A 132 7.56 -4.23 3.78
N THR A 133 8.33 -3.49 2.99
CA THR A 133 7.88 -2.25 2.33
C THR A 133 7.87 -2.42 0.80
N PHE A 134 7.12 -1.56 0.09
CA PHE A 134 6.95 -1.64 -1.36
C PHE A 134 7.85 -0.66 -2.12
N GLY A 135 8.73 0.04 -1.40
CA GLY A 135 9.64 1.01 -2.01
C GLY A 135 10.77 0.37 -2.81
N GLU A 136 11.43 1.16 -3.64
CA GLU A 136 12.64 0.76 -4.37
C GLU A 136 13.79 0.42 -3.43
N HIS A 137 13.90 1.19 -2.34
CA HIS A 137 14.91 1.06 -1.31
C HIS A 137 14.27 0.99 0.07
N ARG A 138 15.01 0.45 1.04
CA ARG A 138 14.60 0.46 2.44
C ARG A 138 14.35 1.88 2.94
N THR A 139 13.38 2.02 3.83
CA THR A 139 13.08 3.31 4.43
C THR A 139 14.15 3.70 5.45
N ARG A 140 14.46 4.99 5.57
CA ARG A 140 15.39 5.49 6.60
C ARG A 140 14.87 5.25 8.02
N ARG A 141 13.55 5.22 8.19
CA ARG A 141 12.90 5.03 9.49
C ARG A 141 13.00 3.60 10.01
N TRP A 142 12.95 2.61 9.12
CA TRP A 142 13.04 1.19 9.45
C TRP A 142 14.04 0.48 8.52
N PRO A 143 15.34 0.77 8.66
CA PRO A 143 16.36 0.27 7.74
C PRO A 143 16.55 -1.25 7.79
N GLN A 144 16.08 -1.87 8.87
CA GLN A 144 16.08 -3.34 9.04
C GLN A 144 14.99 -4.05 8.25
N VAL A 145 13.94 -3.32 7.81
CA VAL A 145 12.80 -3.90 7.09
C VAL A 145 13.13 -3.98 5.59
N PRO A 146 13.06 -5.17 4.99
CA PRO A 146 13.34 -5.35 3.57
C PRO A 146 12.25 -4.74 2.68
N THR A 147 12.56 -4.58 1.40
CA THR A 147 11.56 -4.25 0.37
C THR A 147 11.11 -5.52 -0.37
N LEU A 148 9.94 -5.45 -1.04
CA LEU A 148 9.50 -6.55 -1.93
C LEU A 148 10.53 -6.83 -3.02
N LYS A 149 11.19 -5.78 -3.55
CA LYS A 149 12.25 -5.90 -4.55
C LYS A 149 13.46 -6.69 -4.02
N GLU A 150 13.92 -6.39 -2.81
CA GLU A 150 15.02 -7.12 -2.16
C GLU A 150 14.69 -8.60 -1.91
N LEU A 151 13.42 -8.91 -1.65
CA LEU A 151 12.92 -10.27 -1.50
C LEU A 151 12.67 -11.00 -2.84
N GLY A 152 13.03 -10.38 -3.97
CA GLY A 152 12.96 -11.00 -5.29
C GLY A 152 11.58 -10.97 -5.97
N HIS A 153 10.61 -10.21 -5.43
CA HIS A 153 9.27 -10.17 -6.02
C HIS A 153 9.14 -9.24 -7.24
N GLY A 154 10.15 -8.41 -7.52
CA GLY A 154 10.15 -7.51 -8.67
C GLY A 154 9.11 -6.37 -8.59
N ILE A 155 8.37 -6.27 -7.49
CA ILE A 155 7.31 -5.27 -7.31
C ILE A 155 7.87 -4.05 -6.59
N VAL A 156 7.69 -2.89 -7.21
CA VAL A 156 7.94 -1.58 -6.59
C VAL A 156 6.66 -0.76 -6.71
N ALA A 157 6.10 -0.34 -5.60
CA ALA A 157 4.88 0.45 -5.57
C ALA A 157 5.03 1.62 -4.59
N MET A 158 5.10 2.81 -5.14
CA MET A 158 5.11 4.07 -4.40
C MET A 158 3.92 4.90 -4.84
N SER A 159 3.38 5.70 -3.93
CA SER A 159 2.34 6.67 -4.27
C SER A 159 2.98 8.05 -4.34
N PRO A 160 3.27 8.58 -5.53
CA PRO A 160 3.70 9.96 -5.67
C PRO A 160 2.57 10.88 -5.22
N TYR A 161 2.95 11.95 -4.53
CA TYR A 161 2.03 12.98 -4.06
C TYR A 161 2.59 14.33 -4.47
N GLY A 162 1.89 15.02 -5.34
CA GLY A 162 2.36 16.26 -5.92
C GLY A 162 1.29 17.30 -6.09
N LEU A 163 1.71 18.43 -6.60
CA LEU A 163 0.87 19.55 -7.00
C LEU A 163 0.91 19.69 -8.52
N ALA A 164 -0.23 20.04 -9.08
CA ALA A 164 -0.34 20.40 -10.49
C ALA A 164 -1.31 21.58 -10.70
N ALA A 165 -1.15 22.22 -11.81
CA ALA A 165 -2.07 23.22 -12.34
C ALA A 165 -2.80 22.69 -13.59
N PRO A 166 -3.93 23.25 -13.99
CA PRO A 166 -4.51 23.01 -15.30
C PRO A 166 -3.50 23.31 -16.41
N ARG A 167 -3.51 22.53 -17.48
CA ARG A 167 -2.65 22.78 -18.63
C ARG A 167 -2.89 24.20 -19.19
N GLY A 168 -1.81 24.88 -19.56
CA GLY A 168 -1.88 26.26 -20.04
C GLY A 168 -1.89 27.33 -18.93
N THR A 169 -1.77 26.93 -17.66
CA THR A 169 -1.53 27.91 -16.59
C THR A 169 -0.19 28.60 -16.84
N PRO A 170 -0.15 29.95 -16.95
CA PRO A 170 1.11 30.65 -17.19
C PRO A 170 2.07 30.46 -16.02
N PRO A 171 3.39 30.42 -16.27
CA PRO A 171 4.39 30.44 -15.20
C PRO A 171 4.28 31.74 -14.40
N ALA A 172 4.54 31.68 -13.11
CA ALA A 172 4.56 32.84 -12.22
C ALA A 172 5.77 33.76 -12.51
#